data_c1b558350b1e6d1c3803b7dc277847e6
#
_entry.id   c1b558350b1e6d1c3803b7dc277847e6
#
_cell.length_a   1.000
_cell.length_b   1.000
_cell.length_c   1.000
_cell.angle_alpha   90.00
_cell.angle_beta   90.00
_cell.angle_gamma   90.00
#
_symmetry.space_group_name_H-M   'P 1'
#
loop_
_entity.id
_entity.type
_entity.pdbx_description
1 polymer ?
#
loop_
_entity_poly.entity_id
_entity_poly.type
_entity_poly.pdbx_seq_one_letter_code
_entity_poly.pdbx_strand_id
1 'polypeptide(L)'
;MDKQTENSILASFTADAYLLGSHWVYDETQLKNLPINWEQLNAPQAMWHRDKKRGDFTHYGDQTFFLLEYMTKNKTFVQEDYYTFWHDKMSSYKGYIDAATRGALKIIGSPSSELSICGRFAPLLIRAKSKEDFLSSVNSLVEITHNSGLAKTASKFFAQLLWESRENQNITGTLQKLKSSYPTLLTWIDEGVRSADKDTFSVIRDFGPACGIDGGFAGVIHLLSLEDDFTTLMQKNAKAGGDSSARGMVVAMILGTQDDFKPNETWTNNINLIKKIRENINANI
;
A
#
# COMPACT_ATOMS: atom_id res chain seq x y z
N MET A 1 -21.22 0.57 4.63
CA MET A 1 -19.81 0.11 4.75
C MET A 1 -19.41 0.20 6.22
N ASP A 2 -18.69 -0.78 6.75
CA ASP A 2 -18.24 -0.74 8.14
C ASP A 2 -17.03 0.20 8.33
N LYS A 3 -16.79 0.59 9.58
CA LYS A 3 -15.75 1.57 9.94
C LYS A 3 -14.33 1.07 9.63
N GLN A 4 -14.06 -0.22 9.80
CA GLN A 4 -12.76 -0.83 9.52
C GLN A 4 -12.42 -0.73 8.03
N THR A 5 -13.38 -1.00 7.14
CA THR A 5 -13.21 -0.84 5.69
C THR A 5 -12.95 0.63 5.33
N GLU A 6 -13.72 1.57 5.88
CA GLU A 6 -13.50 3.00 5.69
C GLU A 6 -12.10 3.43 6.13
N ASN A 7 -11.71 3.04 7.35
CA ASN A 7 -10.40 3.36 7.91
C ASN A 7 -9.25 2.76 7.08
N SER A 8 -9.37 1.50 6.63
CA SER A 8 -8.37 0.84 5.79
C SER A 8 -8.13 1.61 4.49
N ILE A 9 -9.21 2.05 3.83
CA ILE A 9 -9.14 2.85 2.60
C ILE A 9 -8.50 4.21 2.88
N LEU A 10 -9.00 4.95 3.87
CA LEU A 10 -8.48 6.29 4.20
C LEU A 10 -7.02 6.23 4.67
N ALA A 11 -6.64 5.23 5.47
CA ALA A 11 -5.28 5.05 5.94
C ALA A 11 -4.31 4.81 4.79
N SER A 12 -4.68 3.95 3.80
CA SER A 12 -3.86 3.68 2.62
C SER A 12 -3.59 4.95 1.81
N PHE A 13 -4.63 5.77 1.54
CA PHE A 13 -4.47 7.05 0.85
C PHE A 13 -3.67 8.06 1.67
N THR A 14 -3.89 8.12 2.99
CA THR A 14 -3.14 9.02 3.88
C THR A 14 -1.66 8.67 3.90
N ALA A 15 -1.34 7.38 3.95
CA ALA A 15 0.04 6.91 3.90
C ALA A 15 0.72 7.31 2.59
N ASP A 16 0.10 7.05 1.44
CA ASP A 16 0.70 7.39 0.15
C ASP A 16 0.94 8.90 0.00
N ALA A 17 -0.05 9.74 0.35
CA ALA A 17 0.08 11.19 0.29
C ALA A 17 1.17 11.73 1.23
N TYR A 18 1.32 11.14 2.42
CA TYR A 18 2.37 11.53 3.37
C TYR A 18 3.75 11.10 2.88
N LEU A 19 3.87 9.87 2.41
CA LEU A 19 5.13 9.28 1.98
C LEU A 19 5.65 9.84 0.65
N LEU A 20 4.80 10.47 -0.16
CA LEU A 20 5.18 11.14 -1.41
C LEU A 20 6.41 12.04 -1.24
N GLY A 21 6.55 12.71 -0.08
CA GLY A 21 7.65 13.63 0.20
C GLY A 21 9.03 12.99 0.11
N SER A 22 9.21 11.79 0.65
CA SER A 22 10.50 11.07 0.68
C SER A 22 10.54 9.83 -0.23
N HIS A 23 9.44 9.53 -0.91
CA HIS A 23 9.34 8.38 -1.80
C HIS A 23 10.41 8.43 -2.89
N TRP A 24 11.14 7.32 -3.06
CA TRP A 24 12.25 7.14 -4.00
C TRP A 24 13.45 8.05 -3.79
N VAL A 25 13.61 8.60 -2.60
CA VAL A 25 14.89 9.14 -2.16
C VAL A 25 15.68 7.99 -1.54
N TYR A 26 16.79 7.60 -2.18
CA TYR A 26 17.60 6.44 -1.78
C TYR A 26 18.89 6.82 -1.07
N ASP A 27 19.48 7.97 -1.41
CA ASP A 27 20.72 8.42 -0.82
C ASP A 27 20.54 8.85 0.63
N GLU A 28 21.37 8.29 1.52
CA GLU A 28 21.25 8.52 2.97
C GLU A 28 21.57 9.98 3.34
N THR A 29 22.56 10.58 2.70
CA THR A 29 22.94 11.96 2.96
C THR A 29 21.81 12.90 2.51
N GLN A 30 21.22 12.61 1.35
CA GLN A 30 20.05 13.35 0.87
C GLN A 30 18.86 13.22 1.82
N LEU A 31 18.55 12.01 2.29
CA LEU A 31 17.43 11.76 3.23
C LEU A 31 17.58 12.55 4.53
N LYS A 32 18.78 12.57 5.11
CA LYS A 32 19.07 13.31 6.36
C LYS A 32 18.95 14.83 6.20
N ASN A 33 19.10 15.33 4.98
CA ASN A 33 19.09 16.77 4.66
C ASN A 33 17.85 17.20 3.85
N LEU A 34 16.82 16.36 3.75
CA LEU A 34 15.60 16.73 3.05
C LEU A 34 14.93 17.94 3.70
N PRO A 35 14.49 18.94 2.92
CA PRO A 35 13.74 20.08 3.41
C PRO A 35 12.28 19.70 3.67
N ILE A 36 12.05 18.67 4.52
CA ILE A 36 10.74 18.11 4.84
C ILE A 36 10.35 18.48 6.25
N ASN A 37 9.12 18.92 6.44
CA ASN A 37 8.47 18.91 7.74
C ASN A 37 7.74 17.59 7.95
N TRP A 38 8.27 16.75 8.84
CA TRP A 38 7.76 15.41 9.11
C TRP A 38 6.39 15.39 9.79
N GLU A 39 5.89 16.54 10.28
CA GLU A 39 4.57 16.64 10.91
C GLU A 39 3.43 16.90 9.90
N GLN A 40 3.74 17.03 8.62
CA GLN A 40 2.76 17.37 7.59
C GLN A 40 3.03 16.65 6.26
N LEU A 41 2.05 16.70 5.34
CA LEU A 41 2.27 16.28 3.95
C LEU A 41 3.31 17.19 3.30
N ASN A 42 4.13 16.64 2.41
CA ASN A 42 5.17 17.38 1.70
C ASN A 42 5.07 17.18 0.17
N ALA A 43 5.59 18.12 -0.59
CA ALA A 43 5.82 17.93 -2.01
C ALA A 43 6.94 16.89 -2.23
N PRO A 44 6.92 16.15 -3.35
CA PRO A 44 7.93 15.14 -3.62
C PRO A 44 9.33 15.73 -3.76
N GLN A 45 10.32 15.08 -3.17
CA GLN A 45 11.73 15.47 -3.29
C GLN A 45 12.46 14.67 -4.36
N ALA A 46 11.96 13.50 -4.73
CA ALA A 46 12.51 12.70 -5.83
C ALA A 46 12.09 13.26 -7.20
N MET A 47 12.98 13.08 -8.17
CA MET A 47 12.78 13.62 -9.53
C MET A 47 11.61 12.98 -10.31
N TRP A 48 11.17 11.80 -9.90
CA TRP A 48 10.18 11.00 -10.65
C TRP A 48 8.74 11.51 -10.55
N HIS A 49 8.41 12.30 -9.50
CA HIS A 49 7.07 12.83 -9.23
C HIS A 49 7.02 14.36 -9.29
N ARG A 50 7.84 15.00 -10.15
CA ARG A 50 7.92 16.49 -10.25
C ARG A 50 6.63 17.16 -10.69
N ASP A 51 5.72 16.41 -11.29
CA ASP A 51 4.37 16.84 -11.68
C ASP A 51 3.40 16.88 -10.49
N LYS A 52 3.80 16.31 -9.35
CA LYS A 52 2.99 16.21 -8.13
C LYS A 52 3.30 17.36 -7.16
N LYS A 53 2.33 17.67 -6.33
CA LYS A 53 2.44 18.67 -5.28
C LYS A 53 2.02 18.09 -3.93
N ARG A 54 2.22 18.87 -2.88
CA ARG A 54 1.78 18.50 -1.52
C ARG A 54 0.31 18.08 -1.51
N GLY A 55 0.02 16.93 -0.93
CA GLY A 55 -1.31 16.35 -0.82
C GLY A 55 -1.80 15.58 -2.04
N ASP A 56 -0.96 15.45 -3.08
CA ASP A 56 -1.18 14.51 -4.17
C ASP A 56 -0.70 13.10 -3.76
N PHE A 57 -0.95 12.14 -4.63
CA PHE A 57 -0.50 10.75 -4.51
C PHE A 57 0.70 10.46 -5.39
N THR A 58 1.44 9.40 -5.03
CA THR A 58 2.28 8.72 -6.01
C THR A 58 1.37 8.06 -7.07
N HIS A 59 1.97 7.51 -8.11
CA HIS A 59 1.20 6.72 -9.10
C HIS A 59 0.55 5.46 -8.49
N TYR A 60 0.96 5.01 -7.29
CA TYR A 60 0.33 3.91 -6.58
C TYR A 60 -1.03 4.32 -6.00
N GLY A 61 -1.07 5.46 -5.30
CA GLY A 61 -2.30 6.02 -4.77
C GLY A 61 -3.27 6.44 -5.86
N ASP A 62 -2.78 6.99 -7.00
CA ASP A 62 -3.63 7.32 -8.15
C ASP A 62 -4.31 6.06 -8.71
N GLN A 63 -3.58 4.95 -8.88
CA GLN A 63 -4.17 3.68 -9.34
C GLN A 63 -5.12 3.06 -8.29
N THR A 64 -4.83 3.24 -7.01
CA THR A 64 -5.74 2.84 -5.93
C THR A 64 -7.03 3.67 -5.96
N PHE A 65 -6.94 4.96 -6.30
CA PHE A 65 -8.12 5.80 -6.48
C PHE A 65 -8.96 5.35 -7.70
N PHE A 66 -8.34 4.93 -8.79
CA PHE A 66 -9.09 4.33 -9.91
C PHE A 66 -9.82 3.05 -9.50
N LEU A 67 -9.20 2.22 -8.67
CA LEU A 67 -9.88 1.04 -8.12
C LEU A 67 -11.05 1.44 -7.22
N LEU A 68 -10.90 2.46 -6.38
CA LEU A 68 -12.00 2.98 -5.55
C LEU A 68 -13.17 3.48 -6.41
N GLU A 69 -12.90 4.27 -7.47
CA GLU A 69 -13.94 4.73 -8.40
C GLU A 69 -14.67 3.57 -9.08
N TYR A 70 -13.93 2.52 -9.46
CA TYR A 70 -14.52 1.33 -10.06
C TYR A 70 -15.42 0.57 -9.06
N MET A 71 -14.91 0.30 -7.86
CA MET A 71 -15.66 -0.44 -6.83
C MET A 71 -16.91 0.30 -6.34
N THR A 72 -16.91 1.62 -6.41
CA THR A 72 -18.08 2.43 -6.10
C THR A 72 -19.21 2.21 -7.11
N LYS A 73 -18.89 2.08 -8.38
CA LYS A 73 -19.86 1.98 -9.48
C LYS A 73 -20.33 0.56 -9.74
N ASN A 74 -19.59 -0.45 -9.28
CA ASN A 74 -19.82 -1.85 -9.58
C ASN A 74 -20.15 -2.64 -8.31
N LYS A 75 -21.00 -3.67 -8.45
CA LYS A 75 -21.44 -4.53 -7.33
C LYS A 75 -20.42 -5.61 -6.97
N THR A 76 -19.48 -5.89 -7.86
CA THR A 76 -18.46 -6.91 -7.71
C THR A 76 -17.23 -6.52 -8.54
N PHE A 77 -16.07 -7.08 -8.20
CA PHE A 77 -14.87 -6.93 -9.01
C PHE A 77 -14.88 -7.93 -10.17
N VAL A 78 -14.77 -7.43 -11.40
CA VAL A 78 -14.62 -8.23 -12.63
C VAL A 78 -13.34 -7.81 -13.33
N GLN A 79 -12.42 -8.74 -13.52
CA GLN A 79 -11.05 -8.46 -13.98
C GLN A 79 -11.01 -7.75 -15.34
N GLU A 80 -11.75 -8.26 -16.32
CA GLU A 80 -11.77 -7.72 -17.69
C GLU A 80 -12.38 -6.31 -17.73
N ASP A 81 -13.45 -6.08 -16.98
CA ASP A 81 -14.11 -4.78 -16.89
C ASP A 81 -13.21 -3.76 -16.20
N TYR A 82 -12.56 -4.18 -15.09
CA TYR A 82 -11.61 -3.31 -14.41
C TYR A 82 -10.36 -3.05 -15.25
N TYR A 83 -9.83 -4.05 -15.95
CA TYR A 83 -8.70 -3.84 -16.86
C TYR A 83 -9.03 -2.79 -17.92
N THR A 84 -10.20 -2.88 -18.56
CA THR A 84 -10.66 -1.90 -19.56
C THR A 84 -10.75 -0.50 -18.94
N PHE A 85 -11.38 -0.37 -17.79
CA PHE A 85 -11.51 0.90 -17.07
C PHE A 85 -10.13 1.48 -16.68
N TRP A 86 -9.26 0.65 -16.11
CA TRP A 86 -7.91 1.03 -15.68
C TRP A 86 -7.05 1.42 -16.89
N HIS A 87 -7.11 0.67 -17.98
CA HIS A 87 -6.37 0.93 -19.20
C HIS A 87 -6.74 2.29 -19.81
N ASP A 88 -8.02 2.62 -19.87
CA ASP A 88 -8.48 3.93 -20.34
C ASP A 88 -7.93 5.07 -19.48
N LYS A 89 -7.99 4.93 -18.15
CA LYS A 89 -7.43 5.90 -17.20
C LYS A 89 -5.92 6.06 -17.38
N MET A 90 -5.19 4.95 -17.45
CA MET A 90 -3.74 4.95 -17.54
C MET A 90 -3.22 5.39 -18.91
N SER A 91 -3.94 5.14 -20.00
CA SER A 91 -3.57 5.60 -21.35
C SER A 91 -3.55 7.13 -21.48
N SER A 92 -4.35 7.82 -20.68
CA SER A 92 -4.39 9.30 -20.61
C SER A 92 -3.63 9.89 -19.44
N TYR A 93 -3.04 9.05 -18.58
CA TYR A 93 -2.34 9.47 -17.35
C TYR A 93 -1.08 10.28 -17.67
N LYS A 94 -0.88 11.40 -16.97
CA LYS A 94 0.24 12.33 -17.23
C LYS A 94 1.39 12.21 -16.23
N GLY A 95 1.18 11.48 -15.13
CA GLY A 95 2.21 11.26 -14.10
C GLY A 95 3.21 10.18 -14.49
N TYR A 96 4.13 9.90 -13.57
CA TYR A 96 5.09 8.81 -13.72
C TYR A 96 4.38 7.45 -13.83
N ILE A 97 4.90 6.57 -14.67
CA ILE A 97 4.41 5.19 -14.85
C ILE A 97 5.58 4.22 -14.60
N ASP A 98 5.40 3.26 -13.67
CA ASP A 98 6.35 2.20 -13.39
C ASP A 98 6.48 1.15 -14.51
N ALA A 99 7.43 0.24 -14.39
CA ALA A 99 7.67 -0.79 -15.40
C ALA A 99 6.50 -1.79 -15.50
N ALA A 100 5.89 -2.14 -14.38
CA ALA A 100 4.74 -3.04 -14.34
C ALA A 100 3.54 -2.44 -15.07
N THR A 101 3.23 -1.18 -14.81
CA THR A 101 2.17 -0.42 -15.47
C THR A 101 2.42 -0.27 -16.97
N ARG A 102 3.66 0.10 -17.38
CA ARG A 102 4.04 0.16 -18.81
C ARG A 102 3.89 -1.18 -19.52
N GLY A 103 4.23 -2.26 -18.84
CA GLY A 103 4.04 -3.62 -19.37
C GLY A 103 2.55 -3.94 -19.56
N ALA A 104 1.74 -3.69 -18.54
CA ALA A 104 0.31 -3.99 -18.53
C ALA A 104 -0.51 -3.14 -19.53
N LEU A 105 -0.06 -1.93 -19.85
CA LEU A 105 -0.65 -1.12 -20.93
C LEU A 105 -0.46 -1.73 -22.33
N LYS A 106 0.52 -2.62 -22.51
CA LYS A 106 0.77 -3.33 -23.77
C LYS A 106 0.07 -4.69 -23.81
N ILE A 107 0.15 -5.40 -22.71
CA ILE A 107 -0.46 -6.72 -22.52
C ILE A 107 -0.69 -6.97 -21.04
N ILE A 108 -1.87 -7.46 -20.70
CA ILE A 108 -2.21 -7.83 -19.32
C ILE A 108 -1.18 -8.81 -18.74
N GLY A 109 -0.73 -8.58 -17.50
CA GLY A 109 0.14 -9.51 -16.79
C GLY A 109 1.64 -9.30 -16.97
N SER A 110 2.17 -8.15 -16.59
CA SER A 110 3.63 -7.93 -16.51
C SER A 110 4.30 -8.94 -15.55
N PRO A 111 5.53 -9.42 -15.84
CA PRO A 111 6.28 -10.33 -14.95
C PRO A 111 6.88 -9.61 -13.72
N SER A 112 6.44 -8.41 -13.38
CA SER A 112 6.94 -7.63 -12.25
C SER A 112 6.69 -8.33 -10.92
N SER A 113 7.67 -8.19 -10.00
CA SER A 113 7.61 -8.59 -8.60
C SER A 113 7.76 -7.38 -7.65
N GLU A 114 7.27 -6.21 -8.06
CA GLU A 114 7.28 -5.01 -7.22
C GLU A 114 6.24 -5.09 -6.11
N LEU A 115 6.58 -4.56 -4.93
CA LEU A 115 5.73 -4.57 -3.73
C LEU A 115 4.47 -3.68 -3.88
N SER A 116 4.51 -2.69 -4.75
CA SER A 116 3.49 -1.66 -4.89
C SER A 116 2.07 -2.21 -5.09
N ILE A 117 1.94 -3.37 -5.75
CA ILE A 117 0.63 -4.01 -5.95
C ILE A 117 -0.01 -4.42 -4.64
N CYS A 118 0.79 -4.82 -3.64
CA CYS A 118 0.29 -5.27 -2.35
C CYS A 118 -0.40 -4.14 -1.54
N GLY A 119 -0.16 -2.88 -1.86
CA GLY A 119 -0.77 -1.72 -1.18
C GLY A 119 -2.12 -1.27 -1.75
N ARG A 120 -2.65 -1.93 -2.80
CA ARG A 120 -3.82 -1.44 -3.54
C ARG A 120 -5.15 -2.10 -3.15
N PHE A 121 -5.17 -3.03 -2.18
CA PHE A 121 -6.32 -3.93 -1.96
C PHE A 121 -7.49 -3.31 -1.19
N ALA A 122 -7.26 -2.27 -0.39
CA ALA A 122 -8.27 -1.72 0.51
C ALA A 122 -9.65 -1.45 -0.17
N PRO A 123 -9.75 -0.86 -1.39
CA PRO A 123 -11.05 -0.65 -2.03
C PRO A 123 -11.83 -1.93 -2.34
N LEU A 124 -11.18 -3.09 -2.49
CA LEU A 124 -11.88 -4.36 -2.74
C LEU A 124 -12.73 -4.81 -1.55
N LEU A 125 -12.40 -4.36 -0.32
CA LEU A 125 -13.19 -4.64 0.88
C LEU A 125 -14.64 -4.14 0.78
N ILE A 126 -14.90 -3.10 -0.02
CA ILE A 126 -16.25 -2.50 -0.17
C ILE A 126 -17.28 -3.55 -0.62
N ARG A 127 -16.89 -4.49 -1.45
CA ARG A 127 -17.79 -5.49 -2.06
C ARG A 127 -17.51 -6.92 -1.65
N ALA A 128 -16.49 -7.16 -0.84
CA ALA A 128 -16.12 -8.49 -0.39
C ALA A 128 -17.19 -9.08 0.53
N LYS A 129 -17.73 -10.24 0.15
CA LYS A 129 -18.78 -10.94 0.88
C LYS A 129 -18.23 -12.02 1.81
N SER A 130 -17.03 -12.52 1.50
CA SER A 130 -16.31 -13.51 2.30
C SER A 130 -14.81 -13.34 2.09
N LYS A 131 -14.01 -14.03 2.90
CA LYS A 131 -12.56 -14.09 2.74
C LYS A 131 -12.16 -14.63 1.36
N GLU A 132 -12.81 -15.67 0.90
CA GLU A 132 -12.55 -16.31 -0.40
C GLU A 132 -12.84 -15.34 -1.55
N ASP A 133 -13.96 -14.61 -1.49
CA ASP A 133 -14.34 -13.60 -2.46
C ASP A 133 -13.33 -12.46 -2.50
N PHE A 134 -12.88 -11.96 -1.34
CA PHE A 134 -11.83 -10.96 -1.23
C PHE A 134 -10.50 -11.44 -1.83
N LEU A 135 -10.03 -12.63 -1.44
CA LEU A 135 -8.77 -13.19 -1.94
C LEU A 135 -8.82 -13.46 -3.45
N SER A 136 -9.97 -13.89 -3.98
CA SER A 136 -10.17 -14.04 -5.41
C SER A 136 -10.08 -12.72 -6.15
N SER A 137 -10.72 -11.68 -5.64
CA SER A 137 -10.67 -10.33 -6.20
C SER A 137 -9.25 -9.75 -6.17
N VAL A 138 -8.50 -9.97 -5.09
CA VAL A 138 -7.08 -9.58 -4.98
C VAL A 138 -6.23 -10.30 -6.02
N ASN A 139 -6.38 -11.62 -6.18
CA ASN A 139 -5.62 -12.37 -7.19
C ASN A 139 -5.89 -11.82 -8.60
N SER A 140 -7.15 -11.60 -8.94
CA SER A 140 -7.55 -11.04 -10.23
C SER A 140 -7.01 -9.62 -10.46
N LEU A 141 -6.97 -8.77 -9.43
CA LEU A 141 -6.35 -7.44 -9.49
C LEU A 141 -4.84 -7.53 -9.75
N VAL A 142 -4.16 -8.42 -9.03
CA VAL A 142 -2.70 -8.61 -9.14
C VAL A 142 -2.30 -9.04 -10.56
N GLU A 143 -3.04 -9.95 -11.14
CA GLU A 143 -2.78 -10.49 -12.49
C GLU A 143 -2.85 -9.46 -13.61
N ILE A 144 -3.48 -8.31 -13.38
CA ILE A 144 -3.54 -7.22 -14.35
C ILE A 144 -2.16 -6.62 -14.61
N THR A 145 -1.41 -6.34 -13.54
CA THR A 145 -0.13 -5.61 -13.62
C THR A 145 1.08 -6.40 -13.13
N HIS A 146 0.91 -7.39 -12.25
CA HIS A 146 2.00 -8.09 -11.54
C HIS A 146 1.81 -9.61 -11.56
N ASN A 147 2.03 -10.24 -12.71
CA ASN A 147 1.72 -11.66 -12.91
C ASN A 147 2.89 -12.61 -12.54
N SER A 148 3.86 -12.19 -11.71
CA SER A 148 4.91 -13.09 -11.20
C SER A 148 4.40 -13.97 -10.05
N GLY A 149 4.98 -15.18 -9.91
CA GLY A 149 4.62 -16.08 -8.80
C GLY A 149 4.88 -15.45 -7.43
N LEU A 150 5.96 -14.66 -7.29
CA LEU A 150 6.29 -13.96 -6.06
C LEU A 150 5.26 -12.87 -5.74
N ALA A 151 4.84 -12.05 -6.72
CA ALA A 151 3.81 -11.03 -6.52
C ALA A 151 2.48 -11.63 -6.09
N LYS A 152 2.05 -12.73 -6.72
CA LYS A 152 0.83 -13.45 -6.34
C LYS A 152 0.91 -13.99 -4.91
N THR A 153 2.04 -14.60 -4.54
CA THR A 153 2.22 -15.18 -3.20
C THR A 153 2.24 -14.11 -2.11
N ALA A 154 3.00 -13.03 -2.30
CA ALA A 154 3.07 -11.93 -1.34
C ALA A 154 1.72 -11.19 -1.23
N SER A 155 1.04 -10.95 -2.35
CA SER A 155 -0.29 -10.32 -2.37
C SER A 155 -1.32 -11.17 -1.62
N LYS A 156 -1.34 -12.48 -1.85
CA LYS A 156 -2.21 -13.41 -1.13
C LYS A 156 -1.93 -13.39 0.37
N PHE A 157 -0.65 -13.36 0.76
CA PHE A 157 -0.26 -13.26 2.17
C PHE A 157 -0.79 -11.98 2.82
N PHE A 158 -0.53 -10.81 2.23
CA PHE A 158 -0.98 -9.55 2.80
C PHE A 158 -2.50 -9.39 2.78
N ALA A 159 -3.18 -9.89 1.75
CA ALA A 159 -4.64 -9.90 1.71
C ALA A 159 -5.23 -10.79 2.82
N GLN A 160 -4.64 -11.97 3.03
CA GLN A 160 -5.06 -12.86 4.10
C GLN A 160 -4.75 -12.27 5.48
N LEU A 161 -3.57 -11.65 5.66
CA LEU A 161 -3.21 -10.95 6.88
C LEU A 161 -4.20 -9.82 7.19
N LEU A 162 -4.53 -8.99 6.19
CA LEU A 162 -5.51 -7.91 6.31
C LEU A 162 -6.88 -8.45 6.76
N TRP A 163 -7.40 -9.47 6.08
CA TRP A 163 -8.71 -10.03 6.40
C TRP A 163 -8.76 -10.65 7.81
N GLU A 164 -7.81 -11.53 8.12
CA GLU A 164 -7.79 -12.22 9.42
C GLU A 164 -7.47 -11.28 10.59
N SER A 165 -6.61 -10.25 10.39
CA SER A 165 -6.36 -9.23 11.42
C SER A 165 -7.58 -8.36 11.68
N ARG A 166 -8.41 -8.11 10.67
CA ARG A 166 -9.70 -7.43 10.82
C ARG A 166 -10.66 -8.25 11.68
N GLU A 167 -10.73 -9.56 11.48
CA GLU A 167 -11.66 -10.43 12.23
C GLU A 167 -11.24 -10.63 13.68
N ASN A 168 -9.95 -10.81 13.95
CA ASN A 168 -9.45 -11.18 15.27
C ASN A 168 -8.75 -10.04 16.04
N GLN A 169 -8.60 -8.86 15.43
CA GLN A 169 -8.02 -7.67 16.05
C GLN A 169 -6.61 -7.89 16.62
N ASN A 170 -5.81 -8.74 15.94
CA ASN A 170 -4.47 -9.11 16.39
C ASN A 170 -3.54 -9.35 15.20
N ILE A 171 -2.84 -8.31 14.75
CA ILE A 171 -1.92 -8.37 13.62
C ILE A 171 -0.75 -9.33 13.90
N THR A 172 -0.09 -9.16 15.05
CA THR A 172 1.08 -9.98 15.42
C THR A 172 0.73 -11.46 15.57
N GLY A 173 -0.39 -11.77 16.24
CA GLY A 173 -0.87 -13.15 16.35
C GLY A 173 -1.24 -13.76 14.99
N THR A 174 -1.81 -12.95 14.10
CA THR A 174 -2.16 -13.39 12.73
C THR A 174 -0.90 -13.66 11.90
N LEU A 175 0.13 -12.80 11.99
CA LEU A 175 1.44 -13.03 11.36
C LEU A 175 2.03 -14.39 11.77
N GLN A 176 2.06 -14.67 13.09
CA GLN A 176 2.61 -15.92 13.61
C GLN A 176 1.80 -17.15 13.14
N LYS A 177 0.49 -17.03 13.05
CA LYS A 177 -0.39 -18.10 12.56
C LYS A 177 -0.18 -18.38 11.06
N LEU A 178 -0.09 -17.32 10.25
CA LEU A 178 -0.03 -17.44 8.79
C LEU A 178 1.32 -17.91 8.25
N LYS A 179 2.43 -17.63 8.92
CA LYS A 179 3.77 -17.85 8.40
C LYS A 179 4.02 -19.30 7.95
N SER A 180 3.48 -20.30 8.64
CA SER A 180 3.64 -21.72 8.28
C SER A 180 2.97 -22.09 6.94
N SER A 181 1.97 -21.33 6.51
CA SER A 181 1.27 -21.52 5.25
C SER A 181 1.98 -20.91 4.05
N TYR A 182 3.06 -20.15 4.29
CA TYR A 182 3.80 -19.42 3.27
C TYR A 182 5.32 -19.71 3.36
N PRO A 183 5.75 -20.96 3.10
CA PRO A 183 7.17 -21.36 3.28
C PRO A 183 8.15 -20.53 2.44
N THR A 184 7.76 -20.05 1.27
CA THR A 184 8.58 -19.17 0.42
C THR A 184 8.80 -17.77 1.00
N LEU A 185 7.96 -17.31 1.92
CA LEU A 185 8.05 -16.00 2.59
C LEU A 185 8.56 -16.12 4.03
N LEU A 186 8.74 -17.34 4.55
CA LEU A 186 9.00 -17.60 5.96
C LEU A 186 10.23 -16.85 6.48
N THR A 187 11.33 -16.87 5.74
CA THR A 187 12.58 -16.17 6.13
C THR A 187 12.33 -14.67 6.30
N TRP A 188 11.67 -14.04 5.35
CA TRP A 188 11.37 -12.61 5.41
C TRP A 188 10.38 -12.25 6.51
N ILE A 189 9.42 -13.12 6.81
CA ILE A 189 8.50 -12.94 7.95
C ILE A 189 9.28 -12.99 9.25
N ASP A 190 10.11 -14.02 9.44
CA ASP A 190 10.89 -14.21 10.67
C ASP A 190 11.95 -13.11 10.85
N GLU A 191 12.59 -12.64 9.81
CA GLU A 191 13.55 -11.53 9.84
C GLU A 191 12.88 -10.21 10.19
N GLY A 192 11.74 -9.90 9.57
CA GLY A 192 10.95 -8.71 9.86
C GLY A 192 10.48 -8.67 11.32
N VAL A 193 9.93 -9.77 11.83
CA VAL A 193 9.49 -9.87 13.24
C VAL A 193 10.66 -9.71 14.21
N ARG A 194 11.79 -10.40 13.96
CA ARG A 194 12.98 -10.33 14.84
C ARG A 194 13.66 -8.97 14.86
N SER A 195 13.38 -8.11 13.90
CA SER A 195 13.96 -6.78 13.83
C SER A 195 13.19 -5.69 14.58
N ALA A 196 12.08 -6.03 15.24
CA ALA A 196 11.18 -5.06 15.89
C ALA A 196 11.84 -4.21 16.99
N ASP A 197 12.93 -4.67 17.61
CA ASP A 197 13.72 -3.95 18.61
C ASP A 197 14.82 -3.06 18.01
N LYS A 198 14.97 -3.05 16.68
CA LYS A 198 16.04 -2.33 15.99
C LYS A 198 15.55 -1.01 15.37
N ASP A 199 16.51 -0.14 15.06
CA ASP A 199 16.25 1.10 14.34
C ASP A 199 15.70 0.85 12.93
N THR A 200 14.51 1.40 12.62
CA THR A 200 13.80 1.20 11.36
C THR A 200 14.62 1.65 10.14
N PHE A 201 15.39 2.74 10.25
CA PHE A 201 16.20 3.21 9.14
C PHE A 201 17.24 2.16 8.74
N SER A 202 17.99 1.64 9.72
CA SER A 202 19.00 0.60 9.51
C SER A 202 18.39 -0.69 8.97
N VAL A 203 17.28 -1.15 9.56
CA VAL A 203 16.56 -2.36 9.16
C VAL A 203 16.09 -2.31 7.70
N ILE A 204 15.47 -1.21 7.29
CA ILE A 204 15.00 -1.05 5.89
C ILE A 204 16.18 -1.03 4.92
N ARG A 205 17.32 -0.45 5.31
CA ARG A 205 18.54 -0.47 4.50
C ARG A 205 19.12 -1.87 4.35
N ASP A 206 19.15 -2.64 5.44
CA ASP A 206 19.67 -4.02 5.44
C ASP A 206 18.81 -4.97 4.60
N PHE A 207 17.46 -4.83 4.67
CA PHE A 207 16.54 -5.64 3.86
C PHE A 207 16.53 -5.22 2.38
N GLY A 208 16.79 -3.96 2.09
CA GLY A 208 16.73 -3.37 0.76
C GLY A 208 15.57 -2.39 0.61
N PRO A 209 15.87 -1.10 0.40
CA PRO A 209 14.85 -0.03 0.32
C PRO A 209 14.17 0.05 -1.05
N ALA A 210 14.47 -0.83 -2.01
CA ALA A 210 14.00 -0.77 -3.39
C ALA A 210 12.56 -1.30 -3.55
N CYS A 211 12.04 -1.26 -4.79
CA CYS A 211 10.64 -1.58 -5.11
C CYS A 211 10.32 -3.08 -5.07
N GLY A 212 11.33 -3.97 -5.11
CA GLY A 212 11.13 -5.41 -5.14
C GLY A 212 10.53 -5.97 -3.85
N ILE A 213 9.73 -7.01 -3.99
CA ILE A 213 9.16 -7.76 -2.85
C ILE A 213 10.29 -8.38 -2.02
N ASP A 214 11.37 -8.83 -2.64
CA ASP A 214 12.53 -9.45 -2.01
C ASP A 214 13.19 -8.57 -0.93
N GLY A 215 13.17 -7.25 -1.08
CA GLY A 215 13.62 -6.31 -0.03
C GLY A 215 12.46 -5.71 0.78
N GLY A 216 11.44 -5.24 0.09
CA GLY A 216 10.35 -4.48 0.70
C GLY A 216 9.43 -5.29 1.63
N PHE A 217 9.25 -6.61 1.38
CA PHE A 217 8.36 -7.47 2.16
C PHE A 217 8.77 -7.54 3.64
N ALA A 218 10.04 -7.84 3.93
CA ALA A 218 10.55 -7.90 5.30
C ALA A 218 10.44 -6.55 6.01
N GLY A 219 10.62 -5.44 5.26
CA GLY A 219 10.42 -4.09 5.76
C GLY A 219 8.97 -3.80 6.18
N VAL A 220 7.97 -4.31 5.44
CA VAL A 220 6.56 -4.24 5.85
C VAL A 220 6.30 -5.03 7.13
N ILE A 221 6.85 -6.26 7.22
CA ILE A 221 6.69 -7.08 8.43
C ILE A 221 7.35 -6.41 9.63
N HIS A 222 8.55 -5.82 9.47
CA HIS A 222 9.19 -5.02 10.50
C HIS A 222 8.25 -3.92 11.04
N LEU A 223 7.72 -3.09 10.13
CA LEU A 223 6.82 -1.99 10.52
C LEU A 223 5.55 -2.48 11.23
N LEU A 224 4.96 -3.60 10.79
CA LEU A 224 3.79 -4.20 11.42
C LEU A 224 4.11 -4.86 12.77
N SER A 225 5.39 -5.13 13.07
CA SER A 225 5.84 -5.71 14.33
C SER A 225 6.22 -4.68 15.39
N LEU A 226 6.23 -3.39 15.02
CA LEU A 226 6.41 -2.29 15.97
C LEU A 226 5.08 -2.01 16.68
N GLU A 227 5.16 -1.64 17.96
CA GLU A 227 3.99 -1.26 18.78
C GLU A 227 3.75 0.27 18.74
N ASP A 228 4.00 0.88 17.57
CA ASP A 228 3.85 2.32 17.38
C ASP A 228 2.47 2.67 16.78
N ASP A 229 2.02 3.89 17.00
CA ASP A 229 0.84 4.43 16.32
C ASP A 229 1.09 4.68 14.82
N PHE A 230 0.00 4.84 14.07
CA PHE A 230 0.04 5.06 12.63
C PHE A 230 0.96 6.22 12.20
N THR A 231 0.89 7.35 12.90
CA THR A 231 1.68 8.54 12.58
C THR A 231 3.18 8.26 12.74
N THR A 232 3.55 7.68 13.87
CA THR A 232 4.94 7.30 14.18
C THR A 232 5.48 6.27 13.18
N LEU A 233 4.70 5.26 12.83
CA LEU A 233 5.09 4.26 11.83
C LEU A 233 5.33 4.87 10.44
N MET A 234 4.45 5.77 10.00
CA MET A 234 4.63 6.44 8.71
C MET A 234 5.84 7.38 8.72
N GLN A 235 6.13 8.07 9.83
CA GLN A 235 7.33 8.90 9.98
C GLN A 235 8.62 8.07 9.95
N LYS A 236 8.68 6.93 10.66
CA LYS A 236 9.81 6.00 10.62
C LYS A 236 10.05 5.47 9.20
N ASN A 237 9.00 5.02 8.53
CA ASN A 237 9.06 4.54 7.15
C ASN A 237 9.50 5.63 6.16
N ALA A 238 8.98 6.85 6.29
CA ALA A 238 9.35 7.99 5.45
C ALA A 238 10.84 8.35 5.58
N LYS A 239 11.35 8.39 6.81
CA LYS A 239 12.78 8.67 7.11
C LYS A 239 13.71 7.58 6.58
N ALA A 240 13.24 6.35 6.44
CA ALA A 240 14.01 5.27 5.82
C ALA A 240 14.11 5.40 4.29
N GLY A 241 13.22 6.16 3.65
CA GLY A 241 13.26 6.45 2.21
C GLY A 241 13.02 5.24 1.31
N GLY A 242 13.61 5.27 0.12
CA GLY A 242 13.41 4.25 -0.90
C GLY A 242 11.95 4.15 -1.34
N ASP A 243 11.44 2.95 -1.60
CA ASP A 243 10.03 2.73 -1.94
C ASP A 243 9.13 2.74 -0.70
N SER A 244 9.15 3.89 0.01
CA SER A 244 8.39 4.08 1.24
C SER A 244 6.89 4.02 1.04
N SER A 245 6.36 4.51 -0.11
CA SER A 245 4.93 4.48 -0.41
C SER A 245 4.39 3.04 -0.53
N ALA A 246 5.07 2.15 -1.24
CA ALA A 246 4.65 0.76 -1.35
C ALA A 246 4.56 0.09 0.03
N ARG A 247 5.61 0.22 0.86
CA ARG A 247 5.63 -0.32 2.24
C ARG A 247 4.51 0.30 3.09
N GLY A 248 4.42 1.62 3.08
CA GLY A 248 3.47 2.35 3.93
C GLY A 248 2.01 2.10 3.59
N MET A 249 1.66 1.96 2.32
CA MET A 249 0.28 1.64 1.90
C MET A 249 -0.14 0.26 2.41
N VAL A 250 0.76 -0.75 2.35
CA VAL A 250 0.46 -2.09 2.90
C VAL A 250 0.25 -2.03 4.42
N VAL A 251 1.16 -1.39 5.14
CA VAL A 251 1.07 -1.23 6.60
C VAL A 251 -0.22 -0.50 6.97
N ALA A 252 -0.50 0.63 6.31
CA ALA A 252 -1.64 1.48 6.61
C ALA A 252 -2.99 0.79 6.42
N MET A 253 -3.18 0.06 5.30
CA MET A 253 -4.45 -0.63 5.07
C MET A 253 -4.72 -1.74 6.09
N ILE A 254 -3.66 -2.40 6.60
CA ILE A 254 -3.80 -3.44 7.63
C ILE A 254 -4.10 -2.80 8.98
N LEU A 255 -3.37 -1.75 9.38
CA LEU A 255 -3.63 -1.01 10.62
C LEU A 255 -5.05 -0.43 10.64
N GLY A 256 -5.53 0.11 9.51
CA GLY A 256 -6.87 0.69 9.38
C GLY A 256 -8.01 -0.29 9.68
N THR A 257 -7.75 -1.60 9.68
CA THR A 257 -8.74 -2.62 10.05
C THR A 257 -8.89 -2.82 11.55
N GLN A 258 -8.02 -2.22 12.39
CA GLN A 258 -8.08 -2.39 13.83
C GLN A 258 -9.11 -1.45 14.46
N ASP A 259 -9.82 -1.91 15.50
CA ASP A 259 -10.88 -1.13 16.16
C ASP A 259 -10.34 0.11 16.90
N ASP A 260 -9.11 0.01 17.40
CA ASP A 260 -8.40 1.11 18.08
C ASP A 260 -7.61 2.02 17.14
N PHE A 261 -7.67 1.80 15.82
CA PHE A 261 -6.97 2.61 14.84
C PHE A 261 -7.33 4.09 14.95
N LYS A 262 -6.30 4.93 15.00
CA LYS A 262 -6.41 6.39 15.04
C LYS A 262 -5.77 6.99 13.80
N PRO A 263 -6.56 7.54 12.87
CA PRO A 263 -6.02 8.23 11.69
C PRO A 263 -5.30 9.52 12.09
N ASN A 264 -4.34 9.94 11.29
CA ASN A 264 -3.84 11.30 11.36
C ASN A 264 -4.78 12.22 10.57
N GLU A 265 -5.76 12.81 11.27
CA GLU A 265 -6.81 13.65 10.65
C GLU A 265 -6.22 14.86 9.92
N THR A 266 -5.14 15.45 10.44
CA THR A 266 -4.47 16.57 9.79
C THR A 266 -3.93 16.17 8.42
N TRP A 267 -3.26 15.03 8.31
CA TRP A 267 -2.77 14.54 7.03
C TRP A 267 -3.91 14.18 6.08
N THR A 268 -4.89 13.40 6.58
CA THR A 268 -6.05 12.96 5.81
C THR A 268 -6.82 14.13 5.21
N ASN A 269 -7.11 15.16 6.00
CA ASN A 269 -7.89 16.32 5.55
C ASN A 269 -7.11 17.23 4.57
N ASN A 270 -5.79 17.10 4.49
CA ASN A 270 -4.94 17.85 3.55
C ASN A 270 -4.66 17.09 2.23
N ILE A 271 -5.26 15.92 2.00
CA ILE A 271 -5.22 15.22 0.71
C ILE A 271 -6.04 16.00 -0.31
N ASN A 272 -5.47 16.28 -1.48
CA ASN A 272 -6.14 17.08 -2.52
C ASN A 272 -7.42 16.42 -3.05
N LEU A 273 -7.48 15.09 -3.06
CA LEU A 273 -8.66 14.32 -3.51
C LEU A 273 -9.59 13.87 -2.37
N ILE A 274 -9.39 14.33 -1.13
CA ILE A 274 -10.13 13.81 0.04
C ILE A 274 -11.66 13.90 -0.11
N LYS A 275 -12.17 14.97 -0.71
CA LYS A 275 -13.62 15.11 -0.94
C LYS A 275 -14.14 14.01 -1.86
N LYS A 276 -13.46 13.75 -2.97
CA LYS A 276 -13.84 12.69 -3.92
C LYS A 276 -13.71 11.30 -3.29
N ILE A 277 -12.68 11.06 -2.47
CA ILE A 277 -12.51 9.79 -1.75
C ILE A 277 -13.70 9.57 -0.82
N ARG A 278 -14.06 10.57 0.01
CA ARG A 278 -15.21 10.49 0.92
C ARG A 278 -16.53 10.33 0.18
N GLU A 279 -16.73 11.02 -0.95
CA GLU A 279 -17.91 10.85 -1.80
C GLU A 279 -18.03 9.41 -2.31
N ASN A 280 -16.93 8.81 -2.80
CA ASN A 280 -16.91 7.41 -3.23
C ASN A 280 -17.18 6.45 -2.07
N ILE A 281 -16.62 6.70 -0.89
CA ILE A 281 -16.85 5.90 0.32
C ILE A 281 -18.33 5.97 0.71
N ASN A 282 -18.90 7.17 0.79
CA ASN A 282 -20.29 7.41 1.20
C ASN A 282 -21.32 6.86 0.21
N ALA A 283 -21.02 6.81 -1.07
CA ALA A 283 -21.89 6.20 -2.07
C ALA A 283 -22.09 4.67 -1.86
N ASN A 284 -21.39 4.06 -0.91
CA ASN A 284 -21.45 2.64 -0.58
C ASN A 284 -22.01 2.34 0.82
N ILE A 285 -22.59 3.37 1.47
CA ILE A 285 -23.26 3.24 2.78
C ILE A 285 -24.76 2.88 2.60
#